data_1c998eb95ab70f2fdb62ca4eddef08d1
#
_entry.id   1c998eb95ab70f2fdb62ca4eddef08d1
#
_cell.length_a   1.000
_cell.length_b   1.000
_cell.length_c   1.000
_cell.angle_alpha   90.00
_cell.angle_beta   90.00
_cell.angle_gamma   90.00
#
_symmetry.space_group_name_H-M   'P 1'
#
loop_
_entity.id
_entity.type
_entity.pdbx_description
1 polymer ?
#
loop_
_entity_poly.entity_id
_entity_poly.type
_entity_poly.pdbx_seq_one_letter_code
_entity_poly.pdbx_strand_id
1 'polypeptide(L)'
;MQALNAGCHVLTEKPISNNLKHGQEMVDLAKKLDRCFAVDLNHRFTPAARVAKKWQNDGLIGDLLFLNMALWIGRFQPHFDTEFYHLKALNPHSCDILRYFGGDVDQVH
;
A
#
# COMPACT_ATOMS: atom_id res chain seq x y z
N MET A 1 -8.03 15.90 -3.00
CA MET A 1 -9.32 16.47 -2.56
C MET A 1 -10.03 17.28 -3.65
N GLN A 2 -9.35 18.20 -4.36
CA GLN A 2 -9.99 19.01 -5.42
C GLN A 2 -10.65 18.15 -6.51
N ALA A 3 -9.96 17.12 -7.02
CA ALA A 3 -10.50 16.23 -8.04
C ALA A 3 -11.75 15.45 -7.55
N LEU A 4 -11.74 14.98 -6.30
CA LEU A 4 -12.90 14.33 -5.70
C LEU A 4 -14.10 15.29 -5.62
N ASN A 5 -13.88 16.53 -5.17
CA ASN A 5 -14.92 17.55 -5.12
C ASN A 5 -15.44 17.95 -6.51
N ALA A 6 -14.60 17.81 -7.55
CA ALA A 6 -15.01 18.00 -8.93
C ALA A 6 -15.76 16.77 -9.52
N GLY A 7 -16.03 15.75 -8.71
CA GLY A 7 -16.76 14.56 -9.11
C GLY A 7 -15.93 13.48 -9.82
N CYS A 8 -14.59 13.62 -9.82
CA CYS A 8 -13.71 12.63 -10.45
C CYS A 8 -13.48 11.40 -9.57
N HIS A 9 -13.32 10.23 -10.19
CA HIS A 9 -12.61 9.11 -9.57
C HIS A 9 -11.11 9.43 -9.55
N VAL A 10 -10.39 9.00 -8.53
CA VAL A 10 -8.98 9.38 -8.33
C VAL A 10 -8.10 8.16 -8.14
N LEU A 11 -7.05 8.07 -8.92
CA LEU A 11 -5.89 7.21 -8.67
C LEU A 11 -4.72 8.12 -8.29
N THR A 12 -4.12 7.89 -7.15
CA THR A 12 -2.98 8.66 -6.66
C THR A 12 -1.74 7.79 -6.50
N GLU A 13 -0.58 8.43 -6.60
CA GLU A 13 0.69 7.81 -6.23
C GLU A 13 0.77 7.54 -4.72
N LYS A 14 1.63 6.61 -4.36
CA LYS A 14 1.99 6.35 -2.96
C LYS A 14 3.09 7.35 -2.49
N PRO A 15 3.12 7.70 -1.22
CA PRO A 15 2.11 7.42 -0.20
C PRO A 15 0.85 8.24 -0.44
N ILE A 16 -0.28 7.74 0.04
CA ILE A 16 -1.56 8.47 -0.04
C ILE A 16 -1.45 9.89 0.52
N SER A 17 -0.68 10.06 1.58
CA SER A 17 -0.38 11.34 2.24
C SER A 17 0.81 11.16 3.18
N ASN A 18 1.52 12.25 3.47
CA ASN A 18 2.52 12.31 4.54
C ASN A 18 1.90 12.46 5.93
N ASN A 19 0.60 12.70 6.00
CA ASN A 19 -0.16 12.92 7.22
C ASN A 19 -1.35 11.96 7.25
N LEU A 20 -1.45 11.14 8.31
CA LEU A 20 -2.50 10.14 8.46
C LEU A 20 -3.90 10.75 8.44
N LYS A 21 -4.09 11.89 9.12
CA LYS A 21 -5.38 12.59 9.17
C LYS A 21 -5.83 13.03 7.77
N HIS A 22 -4.93 13.64 6.99
CA HIS A 22 -5.24 14.04 5.61
C HIS A 22 -5.55 12.83 4.71
N GLY A 23 -4.83 11.72 4.88
CA GLY A 23 -5.12 10.46 4.19
C GLY A 23 -6.53 9.97 4.49
N GLN A 24 -6.92 9.96 5.77
CA GLN A 24 -8.26 9.55 6.20
C GLN A 24 -9.35 10.49 5.65
N GLU A 25 -9.12 11.80 5.71
CA GLU A 25 -10.04 12.80 5.16
C GLU A 25 -10.30 12.60 3.65
N MET A 26 -9.28 12.20 2.87
CA MET A 26 -9.45 11.88 1.45
C MET A 26 -10.29 10.62 1.23
N VAL A 27 -10.06 9.59 2.02
CA VAL A 27 -10.84 8.34 1.96
C VAL A 27 -12.30 8.59 2.32
N ASP A 28 -12.55 9.34 3.40
CA ASP A 28 -13.90 9.66 3.86
C ASP A 28 -14.65 10.56 2.86
N LEU A 29 -13.93 11.52 2.26
CA LEU A 29 -14.50 12.37 1.20
C LEU A 29 -14.89 11.52 -0.03
N ALA A 30 -14.04 10.61 -0.46
CA ALA A 30 -14.33 9.75 -1.60
C ALA A 30 -15.57 8.88 -1.34
N LYS A 31 -15.68 8.30 -0.15
CA LYS A 31 -16.88 7.54 0.28
C LYS A 31 -18.13 8.43 0.27
N LYS A 32 -18.04 9.63 0.88
CA LYS A 32 -19.15 10.58 0.95
C LYS A 32 -19.67 10.99 -0.44
N LEU A 33 -18.76 11.14 -1.40
CA LEU A 33 -19.08 11.57 -2.76
C LEU A 33 -19.40 10.42 -3.71
N ASP A 34 -19.35 9.17 -3.22
CA ASP A 34 -19.49 7.95 -4.03
C ASP A 34 -18.50 7.96 -5.22
N ARG A 35 -17.22 8.17 -4.91
CA ARG A 35 -16.13 8.17 -5.91
C ARG A 35 -15.10 7.11 -5.58
N CYS A 36 -14.60 6.46 -6.62
CA CYS A 36 -13.49 5.55 -6.50
C CYS A 36 -12.22 6.33 -6.15
N PHE A 37 -11.53 5.91 -5.10
CA PHE A 37 -10.25 6.46 -4.69
C PHE A 37 -9.29 5.32 -4.46
N ALA A 38 -8.24 5.25 -5.26
CA ALA A 38 -7.24 4.19 -5.23
C ALA A 38 -5.83 4.76 -5.11
N VAL A 39 -4.94 3.97 -4.52
CA VAL A 39 -3.51 4.27 -4.42
C VAL A 39 -2.74 3.29 -5.29
N ASP A 40 -1.75 3.77 -6.04
CA ASP A 40 -0.92 2.93 -6.91
C ASP A 40 0.05 2.07 -6.08
N LEU A 41 -0.43 0.92 -5.64
CA LEU A 41 0.33 -0.13 -4.95
C LEU A 41 0.60 -1.28 -5.93
N ASN A 42 1.35 -0.98 -6.98
CA ASN A 42 1.51 -1.82 -8.17
C ASN A 42 2.30 -3.11 -7.96
N HIS A 43 3.02 -3.29 -6.85
CA HIS A 43 3.83 -4.50 -6.61
C HIS A 43 2.99 -5.78 -6.56
N ARG A 44 1.74 -5.74 -6.07
CA ARG A 44 0.83 -6.90 -6.08
C ARG A 44 0.43 -7.35 -7.49
N PHE A 45 0.60 -6.50 -8.50
CA PHE A 45 0.28 -6.81 -9.88
C PHE A 45 1.46 -7.33 -10.70
N THR A 46 2.65 -7.43 -10.09
CA THR A 46 3.80 -8.06 -10.74
C THR A 46 3.51 -9.53 -11.06
N PRO A 47 4.08 -10.08 -12.14
CA PRO A 47 3.84 -11.48 -12.51
C PRO A 47 4.13 -12.45 -11.37
N ALA A 48 5.23 -12.25 -10.64
CA ALA A 48 5.61 -13.08 -9.51
C ALA A 48 4.58 -13.04 -8.36
N ALA A 49 4.13 -11.84 -7.97
CA ALA A 49 3.13 -11.68 -6.91
C ALA A 49 1.79 -12.32 -7.30
N ARG A 50 1.37 -12.16 -8.56
CA ARG A 50 0.12 -12.76 -9.06
C ARG A 50 0.18 -14.29 -9.07
N VAL A 51 1.29 -14.87 -9.52
CA VAL A 51 1.50 -16.33 -9.54
C VAL A 51 1.52 -16.87 -8.09
N ALA A 52 2.29 -16.24 -7.20
CA ALA A 52 2.36 -16.65 -5.80
C ALA A 52 0.99 -16.57 -5.11
N LYS A 53 0.23 -15.48 -5.37
CA LYS A 53 -1.13 -15.36 -4.81
C LYS A 53 -2.10 -16.42 -5.36
N LYS A 54 -1.97 -16.75 -6.64
CA LYS A 54 -2.74 -17.85 -7.23
C LYS A 54 -2.42 -19.17 -6.53
N TRP A 55 -1.15 -19.50 -6.33
CA TRP A 55 -0.75 -20.73 -5.63
C TRP A 55 -1.28 -20.77 -4.20
N GLN A 56 -1.24 -19.65 -3.48
CA GLN A 56 -1.85 -19.54 -2.15
C GLN A 56 -3.35 -19.82 -2.19
N ASN A 57 -4.08 -19.18 -3.12
CA ASN A 57 -5.53 -19.33 -3.24
C ASN A 57 -5.95 -20.76 -3.68
N ASP A 58 -5.12 -21.40 -4.50
CA ASP A 58 -5.33 -22.78 -4.95
C ASP A 58 -4.92 -23.83 -3.89
N GLY A 59 -4.39 -23.40 -2.74
CA GLY A 59 -3.92 -24.27 -1.67
C GLY A 59 -2.60 -24.99 -1.96
N LEU A 60 -1.90 -24.62 -3.04
CA LEU A 60 -0.67 -25.32 -3.47
C LEU A 60 0.50 -25.15 -2.51
N ILE A 61 0.50 -24.10 -1.69
CA ILE A 61 1.55 -23.85 -0.69
C ILE A 61 1.09 -24.13 0.75
N GLY A 62 -0.14 -24.65 0.91
CA GLY A 62 -0.73 -24.86 2.23
C GLY A 62 -1.04 -23.57 2.98
N ASP A 63 -1.12 -23.67 4.31
CA ASP A 63 -1.37 -22.52 5.19
C ASP A 63 -0.14 -21.62 5.28
N LEU A 64 -0.37 -20.31 5.21
CA LEU A 64 0.70 -19.34 5.41
C LEU A 64 1.03 -19.23 6.89
N LEU A 65 2.20 -19.71 7.29
CA LEU A 65 2.66 -19.69 8.68
C LEU A 65 3.57 -18.51 9.00
N PHE A 66 4.33 -18.04 8.00
CA PHE A 66 5.30 -16.99 8.18
C PHE A 66 5.54 -16.25 6.87
N LEU A 67 5.68 -14.93 6.93
CA LEU A 67 6.00 -14.08 5.80
C LEU A 67 7.11 -13.11 6.19
N ASN A 68 8.19 -13.11 5.42
CA ASN A 68 9.29 -12.16 5.56
C ASN A 68 9.40 -11.29 4.31
N MET A 69 9.52 -9.99 4.49
CA MET A 69 9.73 -9.05 3.41
C MET A 69 11.01 -8.25 3.66
N ALA A 70 11.96 -8.33 2.73
CA ALA A 70 13.18 -7.54 2.74
C ALA A 70 13.21 -6.59 1.55
N LEU A 71 13.48 -5.31 1.80
CA LEU A 71 13.63 -4.29 0.77
C LEU A 71 15.05 -3.72 0.83
N TRP A 72 15.79 -3.91 -0.24
CA TRP A 72 17.15 -3.40 -0.37
C TRP A 72 17.17 -2.20 -1.32
N ILE A 73 17.63 -1.05 -0.84
CA ILE A 73 17.64 0.20 -1.58
C ILE A 73 19.10 0.61 -1.81
N GLY A 74 19.55 0.61 -3.07
CA GLY A 74 20.95 0.89 -3.43
C GLY A 74 21.33 2.37 -3.45
N ARG A 75 20.39 3.29 -3.26
CA ARG A 75 20.66 4.73 -3.23
C ARG A 75 20.09 5.36 -1.96
N PHE A 76 20.99 5.89 -1.15
CA PHE A 76 20.63 6.80 -0.08
C PHE A 76 20.52 8.22 -0.67
N GLN A 77 19.33 8.82 -0.61
CA GLN A 77 19.16 10.24 -0.94
C GLN A 77 19.05 11.03 0.37
N PRO A 78 20.11 11.78 0.75
CA PRO A 78 20.16 12.45 2.03
C PRO A 78 19.26 13.68 2.19
N HIS A 79 18.45 14.01 1.18
CA HIS A 79 17.69 15.26 1.12
C HIS A 79 16.25 15.18 1.62
N PHE A 80 15.83 14.05 2.17
CA PHE A 80 14.48 13.90 2.69
C PHE A 80 14.51 13.87 4.22
N ASP A 81 14.53 15.05 4.80
CA ASP A 81 14.49 15.27 6.24
C ASP A 81 13.05 15.16 6.77
N THR A 82 12.43 14.01 6.54
CA THR A 82 11.13 13.69 7.10
C THR A 82 11.23 12.48 8.02
N GLU A 83 10.70 12.65 9.22
CA GLU A 83 10.62 11.57 10.19
C GLU A 83 9.96 10.33 9.57
N PHE A 84 10.62 9.17 9.73
CA PHE A 84 10.18 7.90 9.14
C PHE A 84 10.07 7.90 7.60
N TYR A 85 10.89 8.70 6.91
CA TYR A 85 10.86 8.76 5.44
C TYR A 85 10.89 7.38 4.77
N HIS A 86 11.78 6.50 5.19
CA HIS A 86 11.90 5.16 4.61
C HIS A 86 10.60 4.34 4.78
N LEU A 87 9.97 4.44 5.94
CA LEU A 87 8.71 3.75 6.19
C LEU A 87 7.57 4.36 5.37
N LYS A 88 7.43 5.69 5.36
CA LYS A 88 6.32 6.38 4.72
C LYS A 88 6.42 6.41 3.19
N ALA A 89 7.61 6.64 2.66
CA ALA A 89 7.79 6.86 1.23
C ALA A 89 8.25 5.61 0.46
N LEU A 90 9.03 4.74 1.08
CA LEU A 90 9.63 3.59 0.40
C LEU A 90 8.92 2.27 0.73
N ASN A 91 8.40 2.11 1.95
CA ASN A 91 7.81 0.86 2.42
C ASN A 91 6.28 0.68 2.26
N PRO A 92 5.48 1.61 1.68
CA PRO A 92 4.08 1.33 1.44
C PRO A 92 3.84 0.06 0.61
N HIS A 93 4.71 -0.20 -0.39
CA HIS A 93 4.64 -1.43 -1.19
C HIS A 93 4.90 -2.68 -0.36
N SER A 94 5.88 -2.63 0.57
CA SER A 94 6.18 -3.77 1.44
C SER A 94 5.03 -4.06 2.40
N CYS A 95 4.47 -3.02 3.02
CA CYS A 95 3.29 -3.16 3.87
C CYS A 95 2.09 -3.70 3.09
N ASP A 96 1.90 -3.25 1.85
CA ASP A 96 0.84 -3.72 0.98
C ASP A 96 1.00 -5.19 0.61
N ILE A 97 2.22 -5.63 0.26
CA ILE A 97 2.51 -7.04 -0.06
C ILE A 97 2.32 -7.93 1.18
N LEU A 98 2.78 -7.48 2.36
CA LEU A 98 2.55 -8.22 3.60
C LEU A 98 1.05 -8.44 3.84
N ARG A 99 0.23 -7.40 3.70
CA ARG A 99 -1.23 -7.50 3.82
C ARG A 99 -1.86 -8.30 2.69
N TYR A 100 -1.35 -8.20 1.47
CA TYR A 100 -1.86 -8.94 0.31
C TYR A 100 -1.77 -10.46 0.50
N PHE A 101 -0.69 -10.95 1.08
CA PHE A 101 -0.49 -12.38 1.36
C PHE A 101 -0.98 -12.79 2.73
N GLY A 102 -0.69 -12.01 3.76
CA GLY A 102 -0.94 -12.34 5.16
C GLY A 102 -2.31 -11.92 5.70
N GLY A 103 -3.02 -11.04 4.99
CA GLY A 103 -4.27 -10.47 5.49
C GLY A 103 -4.07 -9.22 6.33
N ASP A 104 -5.11 -8.81 7.06
CA ASP A 104 -5.05 -7.64 7.92
C ASP A 104 -4.17 -7.88 9.14
N VAL A 105 -3.49 -6.81 9.56
CA VAL A 105 -2.59 -6.84 10.72
C VAL A 105 -3.40 -6.74 12.00
N ASP A 106 -3.18 -7.67 12.91
CA ASP A 106 -3.83 -7.68 14.22
C ASP A 106 -3.00 -6.93 15.27
N GLN A 107 -1.69 -7.16 15.30
CA GLN A 107 -0.79 -6.51 16.26
C GLN A 107 0.54 -6.12 15.61
N VAL A 108 1.15 -5.05 16.14
CA VAL A 108 2.48 -4.56 15.78
C VAL A 108 3.30 -4.39 17.05
N HIS A 109 4.54 -4.90 17.05
CA HIS A 109 5.47 -4.80 18.18
C HIS A 109 6.76 -4.08 17.76
#